data_e4cfc45ab35a62a3731f02f86d3a8b3e
#
_entry.id   e4cfc45ab35a62a3731f02f86d3a8b3e
#
_cell.length_a   1.000
_cell.length_b   1.000
_cell.length_c   1.000
_cell.angle_alpha   90.00
_cell.angle_beta   90.00
_cell.angle_gamma   90.00
#
_symmetry.space_group_name_H-M   'P 1'
#
loop_
_entity.id
_entity.type
_entity.pdbx_description
1 polymer ?
#
loop_
_entity_poly.entity_id
_entity_poly.type
_entity_poly.pdbx_seq_one_letter_code
_entity_poly.pdbx_strand_id
1 'polypeptide(L)'
;MEKNMTVKSKLLGILEQQKGETLSGEKLAEELHCTRAAIWKAVKALREEGYTIEAGQNKGYMLVKDSHRLSVEAIRPFLVSPEVYLKVYQETDSTNRAAKEAAVTGTAGHGGCVVAGKQTAGRGRRGRSFYSPEEAGLYLSVILKPQGSLRESLLLTAEAAVAVYKAVLRVTGISLDIKWVNDLYYHDRKVCGILTEAVTDFESGEIDFAVVGIGLNLYEAAEGYPSELKGIAGALYKDLSLIHISEPTRH
;
A
#
# COMPACT_ATOMS: atom_id res chain seq x y z
N MET A 1 -9.23 9.81 -19.36
CA MET A 1 -10.64 9.46 -19.18
C MET A 1 -10.90 9.40 -17.66
N GLU A 2 -11.49 10.44 -17.10
CA GLU A 2 -12.01 10.40 -15.72
C GLU A 2 -13.10 9.32 -15.67
N LYS A 3 -12.76 8.16 -15.17
CA LYS A 3 -13.79 7.19 -14.75
C LYS A 3 -14.68 7.93 -13.75
N ASN A 4 -15.99 8.04 -14.03
CA ASN A 4 -17.00 8.62 -13.15
C ASN A 4 -16.82 8.06 -11.73
N MET A 5 -16.09 8.79 -10.90
CA MET A 5 -15.94 8.43 -9.48
C MET A 5 -17.32 8.51 -8.83
N THR A 6 -17.72 7.45 -8.13
CA THR A 6 -19.00 7.41 -7.42
C THR A 6 -19.00 8.41 -6.26
N VAL A 7 -20.18 8.84 -5.82
CA VAL A 7 -20.33 9.69 -4.62
C VAL A 7 -19.61 9.06 -3.42
N LYS A 8 -19.67 7.72 -3.27
CA LYS A 8 -18.97 6.99 -2.22
C LYS A 8 -17.46 7.19 -2.28
N SER A 9 -16.84 7.03 -3.45
CA SER A 9 -15.39 7.18 -3.64
C SER A 9 -14.96 8.64 -3.40
N LYS A 10 -15.69 9.61 -3.93
CA LYS A 10 -15.41 11.04 -3.68
C LYS A 10 -15.51 11.39 -2.20
N LEU A 11 -16.57 10.91 -1.53
CA LEU A 11 -16.77 11.11 -0.09
C LEU A 11 -15.61 10.50 0.71
N LEU A 12 -15.19 9.27 0.38
CA LEU A 12 -14.06 8.63 1.05
C LEU A 12 -12.78 9.45 0.87
N GLY A 13 -12.52 9.98 -0.31
CA GLY A 13 -11.37 10.85 -0.57
C GLY A 13 -11.34 12.09 0.33
N ILE A 14 -12.48 12.75 0.52
CA ILE A 14 -12.58 13.90 1.43
C ILE A 14 -12.35 13.47 2.89
N LEU A 15 -12.99 12.38 3.32
CA LEU A 15 -12.85 11.85 4.68
C LEU A 15 -11.42 11.42 5.01
N GLU A 16 -10.69 10.83 4.05
CA GLU A 16 -9.28 10.45 4.23
C GLU A 16 -8.35 11.67 4.32
N GLN A 17 -8.60 12.72 3.54
CA GLN A 17 -7.83 13.96 3.59
C GLN A 17 -8.04 14.74 4.89
N GLN A 18 -9.22 14.64 5.48
CA GLN A 18 -9.64 15.34 6.71
C GLN A 18 -9.91 14.34 7.85
N LYS A 19 -9.09 13.30 7.91
CA LYS A 19 -9.23 12.22 8.88
C LYS A 19 -9.15 12.72 10.32
N GLY A 20 -10.13 12.37 11.13
CA GLY A 20 -10.27 12.86 12.50
C GLY A 20 -11.00 14.20 12.63
N GLU A 21 -11.40 14.83 11.51
CA GLU A 21 -12.23 16.04 11.52
C GLU A 21 -13.70 15.69 11.27
N THR A 22 -14.60 16.43 11.93
CA THR A 22 -16.05 16.27 11.75
C THR A 22 -16.54 17.15 10.63
N LEU A 23 -17.08 16.53 9.58
CA LEU A 23 -17.56 17.20 8.37
C LEU A 23 -19.09 17.23 8.33
N SER A 24 -19.68 18.41 8.10
CA SER A 24 -21.12 18.56 7.97
C SER A 24 -21.65 17.80 6.75
N GLY A 25 -22.69 16.98 6.95
CA GLY A 25 -23.35 16.28 5.85
C GLY A 25 -23.98 17.20 4.80
N GLU A 26 -24.31 18.43 5.14
CA GLU A 26 -24.77 19.45 4.23
C GLU A 26 -23.64 19.98 3.35
N LYS A 27 -22.52 20.38 3.95
CA LYS A 27 -21.32 20.81 3.21
C LYS A 27 -20.81 19.72 2.27
N LEU A 28 -20.77 18.46 2.73
CA LEU A 28 -20.40 17.32 1.88
C LEU A 28 -21.35 17.14 0.69
N ALA A 29 -22.66 17.34 0.90
CA ALA A 29 -23.64 17.25 -0.17
C ALA A 29 -23.48 18.37 -1.21
N GLU A 30 -23.21 19.60 -0.76
CA GLU A 30 -22.91 20.74 -1.62
C GLU A 30 -21.63 20.53 -2.43
N GLU A 31 -20.52 20.15 -1.76
CA GLU A 31 -19.22 19.94 -2.39
C GLU A 31 -19.24 18.81 -3.44
N LEU A 32 -19.97 17.74 -3.14
CA LEU A 32 -20.11 16.59 -4.04
C LEU A 32 -21.26 16.73 -5.05
N HIS A 33 -21.95 17.87 -5.07
CA HIS A 33 -23.11 18.13 -5.94
C HIS A 33 -24.16 17.00 -5.88
N CYS A 34 -24.53 16.57 -4.67
CA CYS A 34 -25.47 15.49 -4.44
C CYS A 34 -26.42 15.77 -3.28
N THR A 35 -27.36 14.88 -3.00
CA THR A 35 -28.30 15.04 -1.90
C THR A 35 -27.72 14.53 -0.58
N ARG A 36 -28.20 15.06 0.57
CA ARG A 36 -27.86 14.53 1.91
C ARG A 36 -28.20 13.04 2.05
N ALA A 37 -29.25 12.56 1.37
CA ALA A 37 -29.61 11.15 1.34
C ALA A 37 -28.54 10.31 0.61
N ALA A 38 -27.90 10.85 -0.44
CA ALA A 38 -26.79 10.19 -1.13
C ALA A 38 -25.55 10.10 -0.24
N ILE A 39 -25.24 11.16 0.52
CA ILE A 39 -24.16 11.14 1.53
C ILE A 39 -24.42 10.05 2.57
N TRP A 40 -25.64 10.01 3.14
CA TRP A 40 -26.00 9.00 4.13
C TRP A 40 -25.85 7.56 3.58
N LYS A 41 -26.31 7.30 2.35
CA LYS A 41 -26.12 6.00 1.68
C LYS A 41 -24.63 5.66 1.49
N ALA A 42 -23.82 6.63 1.08
CA ALA A 42 -22.40 6.45 0.90
C ALA A 42 -21.69 6.13 2.23
N VAL A 43 -22.01 6.86 3.30
CA VAL A 43 -21.49 6.57 4.65
C VAL A 43 -21.90 5.18 5.12
N LYS A 44 -23.17 4.78 4.91
CA LYS A 44 -23.63 3.44 5.25
C LYS A 44 -22.83 2.36 4.51
N ALA A 45 -22.64 2.51 3.21
CA ALA A 45 -21.85 1.58 2.40
C ALA A 45 -20.37 1.51 2.86
N LEU A 46 -19.75 2.64 3.20
CA LEU A 46 -18.39 2.66 3.72
C LEU A 46 -18.28 1.95 5.08
N ARG A 47 -19.26 2.09 5.96
CA ARG A 47 -19.32 1.35 7.23
C ARG A 47 -19.47 -0.16 7.00
N GLU A 48 -20.30 -0.57 6.04
CA GLU A 48 -20.43 -1.98 5.63
C GLU A 48 -19.14 -2.54 5.03
N GLU A 49 -18.30 -1.68 4.43
CA GLU A 49 -16.96 -2.00 3.97
C GLU A 49 -15.90 -1.98 5.08
N GLY A 50 -16.29 -1.70 6.33
CA GLY A 50 -15.41 -1.75 7.50
C GLY A 50 -14.71 -0.43 7.85
N TYR A 51 -15.11 0.72 7.26
CA TYR A 51 -14.62 2.02 7.71
C TYR A 51 -15.30 2.44 9.00
N THR A 52 -14.53 2.87 10.00
CA THR A 52 -15.06 3.41 11.24
C THR A 52 -15.37 4.89 11.04
N ILE A 53 -16.62 5.18 10.69
CA ILE A 53 -17.12 6.56 10.50
C ILE A 53 -18.08 6.88 11.63
N GLU A 54 -17.73 7.83 12.47
CA GLU A 54 -18.61 8.35 13.50
C GLU A 54 -19.64 9.32 12.90
N ALA A 55 -20.83 9.34 13.49
CA ALA A 55 -21.88 10.29 13.13
C ALA A 55 -22.53 10.79 14.41
N GLY A 56 -22.51 12.11 14.63
CA GLY A 56 -23.22 12.77 15.71
C GLY A 56 -24.54 13.35 15.22
N GLN A 57 -25.58 13.33 16.09
CA GLN A 57 -26.83 14.00 15.79
C GLN A 57 -26.57 15.50 15.58
N ASN A 58 -26.81 16.03 14.39
CA ASN A 58 -26.50 17.39 13.93
C ASN A 58 -24.99 17.76 13.91
N LYS A 59 -24.07 16.80 14.08
CA LYS A 59 -22.62 17.05 14.11
C LYS A 59 -21.89 16.69 12.82
N GLY A 60 -22.46 15.85 11.94
CA GLY A 60 -21.84 15.42 10.68
C GLY A 60 -21.16 14.06 10.78
N TYR A 61 -20.18 13.81 9.94
CA TYR A 61 -19.47 12.54 9.78
C TYR A 61 -17.96 12.74 9.99
N MET A 62 -17.31 11.80 10.65
CA MET A 62 -15.88 11.81 10.91
C MET A 62 -15.30 10.40 10.69
N LEU A 63 -14.32 10.27 9.80
CA LEU A 63 -13.50 9.08 9.73
C LEU A 63 -12.51 9.11 10.88
N VAL A 64 -12.51 8.07 11.73
CA VAL A 64 -11.63 8.04 12.91
C VAL A 64 -10.15 8.01 12.49
N LYS A 65 -9.28 8.67 13.28
CA LYS A 65 -7.83 8.74 13.01
C LYS A 65 -7.19 7.35 12.91
N ASP A 66 -7.61 6.42 13.75
CA ASP A 66 -7.05 5.07 13.85
C ASP A 66 -7.63 4.09 12.83
N SER A 67 -8.29 4.58 11.78
CA SER A 67 -8.71 3.75 10.66
C SER A 67 -7.49 3.40 9.80
N HIS A 68 -7.02 2.16 9.87
CA HIS A 68 -5.84 1.68 9.13
C HIS A 68 -6.19 0.99 7.80
N ARG A 69 -7.44 1.11 7.38
CA ARG A 69 -7.91 0.47 6.16
C ARG A 69 -7.27 1.10 4.93
N LEU A 70 -6.61 0.28 4.13
CA LEU A 70 -6.01 0.74 2.87
C LEU A 70 -7.10 1.02 1.82
N SER A 71 -6.96 2.13 1.10
CA SER A 71 -7.84 2.49 -0.02
C SER A 71 -7.09 3.22 -1.13
N VAL A 72 -7.66 3.19 -2.32
CA VAL A 72 -7.14 3.99 -3.45
C VAL A 72 -7.20 5.47 -3.11
N GLU A 73 -8.25 5.89 -2.45
CA GLU A 73 -8.52 7.27 -2.05
C GLU A 73 -7.53 7.79 -1.02
N ALA A 74 -7.07 6.92 -0.09
CA ALA A 74 -6.04 7.27 0.88
C ALA A 74 -4.64 7.36 0.26
N ILE A 75 -4.33 6.52 -0.74
CA ILE A 75 -2.98 6.42 -1.30
C ILE A 75 -2.75 7.39 -2.47
N ARG A 76 -3.72 7.54 -3.35
CA ARG A 76 -3.60 8.30 -4.61
C ARG A 76 -3.11 9.75 -4.44
N PRO A 77 -3.52 10.52 -3.42
CA PRO A 77 -3.03 11.89 -3.22
C PRO A 77 -1.52 12.03 -2.98
N PHE A 78 -0.86 10.94 -2.60
CA PHE A 78 0.59 10.92 -2.34
C PHE A 78 1.42 10.42 -3.52
N LEU A 79 0.77 9.99 -4.62
CA LEU A 79 1.48 9.55 -5.81
C LEU A 79 1.98 10.75 -6.61
N VAL A 80 3.22 10.67 -7.11
CA VAL A 80 3.80 11.67 -8.01
C VAL A 80 3.00 11.77 -9.31
N SER A 81 2.52 10.64 -9.79
CA SER A 81 1.67 10.51 -10.99
C SER A 81 0.33 9.89 -10.60
N PRO A 82 -0.67 10.71 -10.22
CA PRO A 82 -1.96 10.19 -9.71
C PRO A 82 -2.77 9.36 -10.72
N GLU A 83 -2.48 9.49 -12.01
CA GLU A 83 -3.15 8.79 -13.12
C GLU A 83 -2.68 7.35 -13.32
N VAL A 84 -1.57 6.94 -12.69
CA VAL A 84 -1.08 5.58 -12.82
C VAL A 84 -2.10 4.55 -12.29
N TYR A 85 -2.04 3.35 -12.86
CA TYR A 85 -2.84 2.26 -12.34
C TYR A 85 -2.52 2.02 -10.87
N LEU A 86 -3.56 2.11 -10.02
CA LEU A 86 -3.48 1.77 -8.60
C LEU A 86 -4.63 0.85 -8.24
N LYS A 87 -4.32 -0.34 -7.74
CA LYS A 87 -5.28 -1.30 -7.23
C LYS A 87 -4.96 -1.62 -5.78
N VAL A 88 -5.97 -1.53 -4.93
CA VAL A 88 -5.87 -1.86 -3.49
C VAL A 88 -6.76 -3.06 -3.18
N TYR A 89 -6.19 -4.04 -2.52
CA TYR A 89 -6.88 -5.23 -2.01
C TYR A 89 -6.82 -5.23 -0.48
N GLN A 90 -7.89 -5.64 0.18
CA GLN A 90 -7.82 -5.95 1.61
C GLN A 90 -7.06 -7.27 1.78
N GLU A 91 -7.37 -8.27 0.96
CA GLU A 91 -6.68 -9.55 0.90
C GLU A 91 -6.48 -9.96 -0.56
N THR A 92 -5.32 -10.50 -0.88
CA THR A 92 -5.02 -11.17 -2.17
C THR A 92 -4.09 -12.35 -1.91
N ASP A 93 -3.89 -13.21 -2.89
CA ASP A 93 -2.88 -14.25 -2.77
C ASP A 93 -1.46 -13.68 -2.87
N SER A 94 -1.19 -12.83 -3.85
CA SER A 94 0.11 -12.17 -4.01
C SER A 94 -0.03 -10.90 -4.84
N THR A 95 0.48 -9.78 -4.31
CA THR A 95 0.54 -8.51 -5.05
C THR A 95 1.39 -8.62 -6.31
N ASN A 96 2.48 -9.42 -6.30
CA ASN A 96 3.30 -9.68 -7.49
C ASN A 96 2.48 -10.39 -8.58
N ARG A 97 1.69 -11.40 -8.21
CA ARG A 97 0.86 -12.11 -9.17
C ARG A 97 -0.20 -11.20 -9.77
N ALA A 98 -0.91 -10.44 -8.95
CA ALA A 98 -1.93 -9.50 -9.41
C ALA A 98 -1.32 -8.39 -10.29
N ALA A 99 -0.15 -7.86 -9.95
CA ALA A 99 0.55 -6.87 -10.76
C ALA A 99 1.02 -7.46 -12.10
N LYS A 100 1.57 -8.69 -12.09
CA LYS A 100 1.97 -9.39 -13.31
C LYS A 100 0.77 -9.63 -14.24
N GLU A 101 -0.36 -10.08 -13.72
CA GLU A 101 -1.59 -10.26 -14.49
C GLU A 101 -2.07 -8.96 -15.11
N ALA A 102 -2.07 -7.86 -14.33
CA ALA A 102 -2.46 -6.54 -14.82
C ALA A 102 -1.52 -6.03 -15.93
N ALA A 103 -0.23 -6.32 -15.85
CA ALA A 103 0.75 -5.96 -16.89
C ALA A 103 0.54 -6.80 -18.16
N VAL A 104 0.42 -8.13 -18.04
CA VAL A 104 0.22 -9.04 -19.18
C VAL A 104 -1.07 -8.73 -19.94
N THR A 105 -2.16 -8.41 -19.22
CA THR A 105 -3.45 -8.04 -19.85
C THR A 105 -3.47 -6.61 -20.40
N GLY A 106 -2.39 -5.85 -20.27
CA GLY A 106 -2.33 -4.45 -20.70
C GLY A 106 -3.19 -3.50 -19.85
N THR A 107 -3.75 -3.97 -18.75
CA THR A 107 -4.56 -3.16 -17.83
C THR A 107 -3.70 -2.14 -17.07
N ALA A 108 -2.46 -2.49 -16.76
CA ALA A 108 -1.50 -1.64 -16.09
C ALA A 108 -0.19 -1.55 -16.86
N GLY A 109 0.39 -0.34 -16.91
CA GLY A 109 1.68 -0.05 -17.52
C GLY A 109 2.76 0.31 -16.50
N HIS A 110 3.84 0.93 -16.98
CA HIS A 110 4.92 1.43 -16.16
C HIS A 110 4.42 2.34 -15.04
N GLY A 111 4.93 2.15 -13.83
CA GLY A 111 4.50 2.86 -12.62
C GLY A 111 3.22 2.32 -11.99
N GLY A 112 2.52 1.37 -12.66
CA GLY A 112 1.34 0.73 -12.11
C GLY A 112 1.65 0.03 -10.78
N CYS A 113 0.74 0.16 -9.80
CA CYS A 113 0.95 -0.33 -8.44
C CYS A 113 -0.24 -1.18 -7.96
N VAL A 114 0.07 -2.28 -7.31
CA VAL A 114 -0.88 -3.13 -6.57
C VAL A 114 -0.48 -3.14 -5.11
N VAL A 115 -1.43 -2.87 -4.23
CA VAL A 115 -1.23 -2.84 -2.77
C VAL A 115 -2.20 -3.79 -2.10
N ALA A 116 -1.77 -4.45 -1.03
CA ALA A 116 -2.64 -5.31 -0.23
C ALA A 116 -2.38 -5.14 1.28
N GLY A 117 -3.44 -5.29 2.08
CA GLY A 117 -3.37 -5.34 3.55
C GLY A 117 -2.96 -6.72 4.06
N LYS A 118 -3.18 -7.78 3.24
CA LYS A 118 -2.86 -9.18 3.57
C LYS A 118 -2.53 -9.96 2.32
N GLN A 119 -1.60 -10.92 2.43
CA GLN A 119 -1.35 -11.90 1.37
C GLN A 119 -1.48 -13.33 1.91
N THR A 120 -2.24 -14.17 1.21
CA THR A 120 -2.41 -15.60 1.59
C THR A 120 -1.32 -16.51 1.02
N ALA A 121 -0.63 -16.05 -0.04
CA ALA A 121 0.47 -16.77 -0.69
C ALA A 121 1.61 -15.79 -1.05
N GLY A 122 2.02 -14.95 -0.08
CA GLY A 122 3.13 -14.02 -0.25
C GLY A 122 4.41 -14.75 -0.65
N ARG A 123 5.16 -14.18 -1.60
CA ARG A 123 6.31 -14.83 -2.25
C ARG A 123 7.61 -14.14 -1.90
N GLY A 124 8.63 -14.94 -1.62
CA GLY A 124 10.01 -14.54 -1.48
C GLY A 124 10.93 -15.20 -2.52
N ARG A 125 12.21 -14.90 -2.49
CA ARG A 125 13.21 -15.49 -3.41
C ARG A 125 13.36 -16.99 -3.18
N ARG A 126 13.71 -17.71 -4.25
CA ARG A 126 13.99 -19.14 -4.24
C ARG A 126 12.84 -19.99 -3.71
N GLY A 127 11.59 -19.61 -4.04
CA GLY A 127 10.40 -20.36 -3.63
C GLY A 127 10.02 -20.25 -2.16
N ARG A 128 10.67 -19.39 -1.38
CA ARG A 128 10.29 -19.13 0.01
C ARG A 128 8.99 -18.34 0.05
N SER A 129 8.20 -18.52 1.11
CA SER A 129 7.05 -17.68 1.41
C SER A 129 7.49 -16.37 2.07
N PHE A 130 6.70 -15.32 1.92
CA PHE A 130 6.78 -14.10 2.71
C PHE A 130 5.53 -14.01 3.58
N TYR A 131 5.70 -14.06 4.89
CA TYR A 131 4.61 -14.00 5.86
C TYR A 131 3.98 -12.60 5.82
N SER A 132 2.70 -12.53 5.51
CA SER A 132 1.99 -11.28 5.18
C SER A 132 0.64 -11.21 5.88
N PRO A 133 0.59 -11.21 7.23
CA PRO A 133 -0.66 -11.15 7.96
C PRO A 133 -1.34 -9.79 7.84
N GLU A 134 -2.64 -9.76 8.15
CA GLU A 134 -3.44 -8.54 8.18
C GLU A 134 -2.94 -7.57 9.27
N GLU A 135 -3.06 -6.27 9.03
CA GLU A 135 -2.71 -5.19 9.97
C GLU A 135 -1.25 -5.16 10.45
N ALA A 136 -0.38 -6.03 9.95
CA ALA A 136 1.01 -6.10 10.38
C ALA A 136 2.00 -5.48 9.40
N GLY A 137 1.61 -5.23 8.16
CA GLY A 137 2.55 -4.76 7.15
C GLY A 137 1.92 -4.07 5.95
N LEU A 138 2.80 -3.58 5.10
CA LEU A 138 2.47 -3.03 3.79
C LEU A 138 3.04 -3.95 2.71
N TYR A 139 2.18 -4.48 1.86
CA TYR A 139 2.55 -5.37 0.77
C TYR A 139 2.19 -4.70 -0.54
N LEU A 140 3.19 -4.40 -1.35
CA LEU A 140 2.97 -3.70 -2.62
C LEU A 140 3.85 -4.26 -3.73
N SER A 141 3.39 -4.11 -4.96
CA SER A 141 4.15 -4.46 -6.16
C SER A 141 4.03 -3.36 -7.20
N VAL A 142 5.17 -2.96 -7.76
CA VAL A 142 5.26 -1.91 -8.79
C VAL A 142 5.65 -2.55 -10.11
N ILE A 143 4.95 -2.17 -11.18
CA ILE A 143 5.24 -2.60 -12.55
C ILE A 143 6.21 -1.59 -13.17
N LEU A 144 7.35 -2.08 -13.64
CA LEU A 144 8.36 -1.27 -14.31
C LEU A 144 8.61 -1.81 -15.72
N LYS A 145 8.81 -0.90 -16.67
CA LYS A 145 9.29 -1.23 -18.02
C LYS A 145 10.71 -0.68 -18.16
N PRO A 146 11.74 -1.43 -17.79
CA PRO A 146 13.13 -1.01 -17.99
C PRO A 146 13.42 -0.97 -19.48
N GLN A 147 14.22 0.03 -19.91
CA GLN A 147 14.74 0.09 -21.26
C GLN A 147 16.15 -0.51 -21.25
N GLY A 148 16.23 -1.87 -21.18
CA GLY A 148 17.54 -2.49 -21.13
C GLY A 148 17.58 -3.97 -20.77
N SER A 149 18.76 -4.47 -20.47
CA SER A 149 19.10 -5.89 -20.31
C SER A 149 18.68 -6.49 -18.95
N LEU A 150 18.70 -7.84 -18.85
CA LEU A 150 18.55 -8.60 -17.61
C LEU A 150 19.46 -8.10 -16.46
N ARG A 151 20.61 -7.51 -16.77
CA ARG A 151 21.52 -6.95 -15.79
C ARG A 151 20.92 -5.75 -15.05
N GLU A 152 20.08 -4.97 -15.69
CA GLU A 152 19.38 -3.82 -15.10
C GLU A 152 18.28 -4.25 -14.15
N SER A 153 17.68 -5.43 -14.34
CA SER A 153 16.68 -5.95 -13.39
C SER A 153 17.26 -6.23 -11.99
N LEU A 154 18.55 -6.54 -11.90
CA LEU A 154 19.23 -6.67 -10.61
C LEU A 154 19.40 -5.30 -9.92
N LEU A 155 19.63 -4.24 -10.69
CA LEU A 155 19.69 -2.87 -10.19
C LEU A 155 18.33 -2.42 -9.66
N LEU A 156 17.22 -2.79 -10.31
CA LEU A 156 15.87 -2.47 -9.82
C LEU A 156 15.63 -2.96 -8.39
N THR A 157 16.18 -4.13 -8.02
CA THR A 157 16.06 -4.65 -6.64
C THR A 157 16.81 -3.77 -5.65
N ALA A 158 18.02 -3.34 -6.01
CA ALA A 158 18.83 -2.47 -5.16
C ALA A 158 18.24 -1.05 -5.07
N GLU A 159 17.77 -0.52 -6.18
CA GLU A 159 17.09 0.79 -6.22
C GLU A 159 15.82 0.78 -5.36
N ALA A 160 15.02 -0.29 -5.43
CA ALA A 160 13.87 -0.47 -4.58
C ALA A 160 14.25 -0.54 -3.09
N ALA A 161 15.35 -1.22 -2.74
CA ALA A 161 15.84 -1.26 -1.36
C ALA A 161 16.22 0.13 -0.85
N VAL A 162 16.91 0.92 -1.66
CA VAL A 162 17.28 2.30 -1.34
C VAL A 162 16.03 3.19 -1.25
N ALA A 163 15.05 3.01 -2.15
CA ALA A 163 13.79 3.76 -2.11
C ALA A 163 13.00 3.48 -0.83
N VAL A 164 12.86 2.21 -0.43
CA VAL A 164 12.20 1.82 0.83
C VAL A 164 12.96 2.37 2.02
N TYR A 165 14.29 2.25 2.06
CA TYR A 165 15.12 2.84 3.12
C TYR A 165 14.83 4.33 3.29
N LYS A 166 14.89 5.10 2.19
CA LYS A 166 14.63 6.55 2.20
C LYS A 166 13.21 6.88 2.65
N ALA A 167 12.21 6.11 2.19
CA ALA A 167 10.82 6.29 2.56
C ALA A 167 10.60 6.05 4.05
N VAL A 168 11.12 4.95 4.60
CA VAL A 168 11.04 4.64 6.04
C VAL A 168 11.73 5.72 6.85
N LEU A 169 12.98 6.07 6.51
CA LEU A 169 13.71 7.12 7.23
C LEU A 169 12.95 8.46 7.23
N ARG A 170 12.40 8.86 6.08
CA ARG A 170 11.66 10.13 5.94
C ARG A 170 10.37 10.15 6.76
N VAL A 171 9.63 9.04 6.79
CA VAL A 171 8.30 8.98 7.43
C VAL A 171 8.42 8.71 8.93
N THR A 172 9.38 7.87 9.34
CA THR A 172 9.45 7.33 10.72
C THR A 172 10.66 7.84 11.50
N GLY A 173 11.68 8.38 10.84
CA GLY A 173 12.98 8.67 11.43
C GLY A 173 13.84 7.42 11.69
N ILE A 174 13.34 6.21 11.40
CA ILE A 174 14.05 4.96 11.63
C ILE A 174 15.06 4.71 10.52
N SER A 175 16.32 4.50 10.87
CA SER A 175 17.38 4.07 9.96
C SER A 175 17.39 2.56 9.87
N LEU A 176 17.46 2.01 8.65
CA LEU A 176 17.51 0.59 8.36
C LEU A 176 18.88 0.19 7.84
N ASP A 177 19.25 -1.08 8.01
CA ASP A 177 20.42 -1.69 7.37
C ASP A 177 19.99 -2.40 6.09
N ILE A 178 20.70 -2.15 4.98
CA ILE A 178 20.47 -2.85 3.72
C ILE A 178 21.37 -4.06 3.65
N LYS A 179 20.77 -5.25 3.76
CA LYS A 179 21.49 -6.50 3.49
C LYS A 179 21.36 -6.83 2.01
N TRP A 180 22.46 -6.64 1.31
CA TRP A 180 22.55 -6.83 -0.14
C TRP A 180 21.97 -8.18 -0.55
N VAL A 181 21.06 -8.22 -1.52
CA VAL A 181 20.61 -7.16 -2.45
C VAL A 181 19.17 -6.74 -2.18
N ASN A 182 18.43 -7.44 -1.32
CA ASN A 182 16.96 -7.45 -1.36
C ASN A 182 16.27 -7.41 0.01
N ASP A 183 17.04 -7.32 1.09
CA ASP A 183 16.47 -7.36 2.44
C ASP A 183 16.88 -6.12 3.24
N LEU A 184 15.95 -5.56 4.02
CA LEU A 184 16.24 -4.50 4.97
C LEU A 184 16.02 -5.00 6.39
N TYR A 185 16.90 -4.56 7.28
CA TYR A 185 16.96 -4.99 8.66
C TYR A 185 16.81 -3.81 9.62
N TYR A 186 16.23 -4.10 10.76
CA TYR A 186 16.16 -3.21 11.91
C TYR A 186 16.42 -4.04 13.16
N HIS A 187 17.41 -3.61 14.00
CA HIS A 187 17.86 -4.37 15.17
C HIS A 187 18.12 -5.85 14.87
N ASP A 188 18.95 -6.10 13.85
CA ASP A 188 19.35 -7.46 13.39
C ASP A 188 18.20 -8.37 12.94
N ARG A 189 16.98 -7.83 12.78
CA ARG A 189 15.81 -8.56 12.29
C ARG A 189 15.37 -8.03 10.93
N LYS A 190 15.00 -8.95 10.07
CA LYS A 190 14.49 -8.60 8.74
C LYS A 190 13.09 -7.96 8.86
N VAL A 191 12.99 -6.70 8.47
CA VAL A 191 11.73 -5.95 8.45
C VAL A 191 11.17 -5.76 7.05
N CYS A 192 12.00 -5.90 6.00
CA CYS A 192 11.54 -5.78 4.62
C CYS A 192 12.21 -6.83 3.74
N GLY A 193 11.44 -7.37 2.80
CA GLY A 193 11.91 -8.23 1.72
C GLY A 193 11.45 -7.70 0.37
N ILE A 194 12.36 -7.75 -0.63
CA ILE A 194 12.09 -7.31 -1.98
C ILE A 194 12.25 -8.48 -2.95
N LEU A 195 11.29 -8.65 -3.85
CA LEU A 195 11.28 -9.67 -4.88
C LEU A 195 11.02 -9.05 -6.25
N THR A 196 12.02 -9.03 -7.09
CA THR A 196 11.88 -8.61 -8.49
C THR A 196 11.68 -9.83 -9.38
N GLU A 197 10.60 -9.85 -10.16
CA GLU A 197 10.27 -10.86 -11.15
C GLU A 197 10.17 -10.20 -12.53
N ALA A 198 11.07 -10.55 -13.43
CA ALA A 198 11.04 -10.05 -14.81
C ALA A 198 10.26 -11.00 -15.73
N VAL A 199 9.59 -10.44 -16.71
CA VAL A 199 9.00 -11.16 -17.84
C VAL A 199 9.77 -10.74 -19.08
N THR A 200 10.28 -11.73 -19.79
CA THR A 200 11.04 -11.52 -21.03
C THR A 200 10.15 -11.82 -22.23
N ASP A 201 10.30 -11.03 -23.26
CA ASP A 201 9.77 -11.32 -24.58
C ASP A 201 10.55 -12.49 -25.21
N PHE A 202 9.85 -13.50 -25.71
CA PHE A 202 10.48 -14.71 -26.23
C PHE A 202 11.18 -14.48 -27.58
N GLU A 203 10.75 -13.49 -28.37
CA GLU A 203 11.28 -13.24 -29.70
C GLU A 203 12.56 -12.37 -29.62
N SER A 204 12.52 -11.30 -28.81
CA SER A 204 13.65 -10.38 -28.67
C SER A 204 14.64 -10.79 -27.57
N GLY A 205 14.21 -11.57 -26.57
CA GLY A 205 14.98 -11.89 -25.37
C GLY A 205 15.12 -10.70 -24.39
N GLU A 206 14.47 -9.58 -24.69
CA GLU A 206 14.47 -8.38 -23.87
C GLU A 206 13.43 -8.49 -22.73
N ILE A 207 13.56 -7.63 -21.73
CA ILE A 207 12.58 -7.57 -20.64
C ILE A 207 11.39 -6.74 -21.11
N ASP A 208 10.22 -7.38 -21.25
CA ASP A 208 8.97 -6.69 -21.54
C ASP A 208 8.55 -5.82 -20.33
N PHE A 209 8.56 -6.41 -19.13
CA PHE A 209 8.36 -5.67 -17.88
C PHE A 209 8.95 -6.43 -16.69
N ALA A 210 9.15 -5.73 -15.59
CA ALA A 210 9.52 -6.28 -14.30
C ALA A 210 8.46 -5.90 -13.24
N VAL A 211 8.19 -6.81 -12.32
CA VAL A 211 7.37 -6.57 -11.14
C VAL A 211 8.26 -6.56 -9.93
N VAL A 212 8.31 -5.45 -9.22
CA VAL A 212 9.08 -5.28 -7.99
C VAL A 212 8.12 -5.37 -6.80
N GLY A 213 8.11 -6.52 -6.14
CA GLY A 213 7.35 -6.76 -4.91
C GLY A 213 8.13 -6.32 -3.69
N ILE A 214 7.46 -5.62 -2.80
CA ILE A 214 7.99 -5.09 -1.55
C ILE A 214 7.05 -5.52 -0.43
N GLY A 215 7.58 -6.29 0.54
CA GLY A 215 6.90 -6.61 1.78
C GLY A 215 7.59 -5.92 2.94
N LEU A 216 6.93 -4.98 3.60
CA LEU A 216 7.43 -4.22 4.74
C LEU A 216 6.60 -4.56 5.99
N ASN A 217 7.24 -5.12 7.01
CA ASN A 217 6.62 -5.37 8.30
C ASN A 217 6.61 -4.07 9.11
N LEU A 218 5.43 -3.50 9.32
CA LEU A 218 5.26 -2.27 10.10
C LEU A 218 5.09 -2.58 11.58
N TYR A 219 4.25 -3.56 11.90
CA TYR A 219 3.92 -3.97 13.26
C TYR A 219 4.18 -5.45 13.47
N GLU A 220 4.43 -5.85 14.71
CA GLU A 220 4.46 -7.26 15.05
C GLU A 220 3.06 -7.87 14.82
N ALA A 221 3.00 -9.01 14.15
CA ALA A 221 1.74 -9.70 13.92
C ALA A 221 1.08 -10.08 15.24
N ALA A 222 -0.23 -9.91 15.36
CA ALA A 222 -0.96 -10.20 16.59
C ALA A 222 -0.77 -11.64 17.10
N GLU A 223 -0.66 -12.61 16.17
CA GLU A 223 -0.38 -14.02 16.46
C GLU A 223 1.12 -14.32 16.57
N GLY A 224 1.97 -13.29 16.41
CA GLY A 224 3.42 -13.42 16.34
C GLY A 224 3.90 -14.01 15.01
N TYR A 225 5.21 -14.28 14.93
CA TYR A 225 5.80 -14.91 13.77
C TYR A 225 5.77 -16.44 13.89
N PRO A 226 5.57 -17.19 12.78
CA PRO A 226 5.78 -18.63 12.72
C PRO A 226 7.13 -19.04 13.30
N SER A 227 7.22 -20.27 13.83
CA SER A 227 8.41 -20.75 14.54
C SER A 227 9.71 -20.61 13.73
N GLU A 228 9.63 -20.84 12.42
CA GLU A 228 10.76 -20.75 11.47
C GLU A 228 11.21 -19.30 11.21
N LEU A 229 10.39 -18.30 11.54
CA LEU A 229 10.70 -16.88 11.39
C LEU A 229 11.05 -16.19 12.71
N LYS A 230 10.86 -16.87 13.85
CA LYS A 230 11.21 -16.33 15.16
C LYS A 230 12.69 -16.00 15.23
N GLY A 231 13.01 -14.78 15.65
CA GLY A 231 14.41 -14.30 15.72
C GLY A 231 15.01 -13.86 14.39
N ILE A 232 14.35 -14.15 13.26
CA ILE A 232 14.78 -13.75 11.91
C ILE A 232 13.99 -12.56 11.41
N ALA A 233 12.65 -12.64 11.46
CA ALA A 233 11.76 -11.56 11.09
C ALA A 233 11.53 -10.59 12.26
N GLY A 234 11.29 -9.34 11.93
CA GLY A 234 10.92 -8.29 12.86
C GLY A 234 10.01 -7.28 12.19
N ALA A 235 9.61 -6.26 12.94
CA ALA A 235 8.81 -5.15 12.48
C ALA A 235 9.40 -3.82 12.95
N LEU A 236 8.96 -2.70 12.37
CA LEU A 236 9.41 -1.36 12.76
C LEU A 236 8.89 -0.97 14.14
N TYR A 237 7.66 -1.37 14.46
CA TYR A 237 6.98 -1.09 15.71
C TYR A 237 6.46 -2.38 16.36
N LYS A 238 6.36 -2.38 17.69
CA LYS A 238 5.83 -3.52 18.43
C LYS A 238 4.32 -3.65 18.27
N ASP A 239 3.60 -2.54 18.30
CA ASP A 239 2.14 -2.50 18.20
C ASP A 239 1.65 -1.19 17.55
N LEU A 240 0.34 -1.14 17.27
CA LEU A 240 -0.33 0.00 16.65
C LEU A 240 -0.42 1.23 17.58
N SER A 241 -0.22 1.08 18.89
CA SER A 241 -0.39 2.17 19.86
C SER A 241 0.75 3.19 19.87
N LEU A 242 1.87 2.88 19.21
CA LEU A 242 3.08 3.71 19.19
C LEU A 242 3.12 4.74 18.05
N ILE A 243 2.03 4.91 17.29
CA ILE A 243 1.96 5.94 16.24
C ILE A 243 1.65 7.32 16.85
N HIS A 244 2.57 7.89 17.59
CA HIS A 244 2.74 9.33 17.63
C HIS A 244 3.85 9.71 16.65
N ILE A 245 3.60 9.49 15.37
CA ILE A 245 4.41 10.09 14.31
C ILE A 245 4.05 11.58 14.36
N SER A 246 4.96 12.39 14.90
CA SER A 246 4.91 13.83 14.71
C SER A 246 4.72 14.09 13.22
N GLU A 247 3.68 14.87 12.87
CA GLU A 247 3.41 15.24 11.48
C GLU A 247 4.71 15.72 10.84
N PRO A 248 5.06 15.22 9.63
CA PRO A 248 6.22 15.72 8.93
C PRO A 248 6.01 17.21 8.72
N THR A 249 6.85 18.03 9.35
CA THR A 249 6.91 19.49 9.11
C THR A 249 7.01 19.69 7.60
N ARG A 250 5.96 20.26 7.02
CA ARG A 250 5.98 20.73 5.64
C ARG A 250 6.99 21.86 5.57
N HIS A 251 8.14 21.60 4.99
CA HIS A 251 9.08 22.60 4.47
C HIS A 251 8.98 22.64 2.96
#